data_eac638a3d6daccd758bb426d93394c94
#
_entry.id   eac638a3d6daccd758bb426d93394c94
#
_cell.length_a   1.000
_cell.length_b   1.000
_cell.length_c   1.000
_cell.angle_alpha   90.00
_cell.angle_beta   90.00
_cell.angle_gamma   90.00
#
_symmetry.space_group_name_H-M   'P 1'
#
loop_
_entity.id
_entity.type
_entity.pdbx_description
1 polymer ?
#
loop_
_entity_poly.entity_id
_entity_poly.type
_entity_poly.pdbx_seq_one_letter_code
_entity_poly.pdbx_strand_id
1 'polypeptide(L)'
;MNKLSIFTVFALLAGLSGCGGGGGGDSTASPTPSPPPPPPTSGIGRTGIALGPVSNFGSIIVNGVQYETDSAEFIIDGEPGTESDLKVGDVVLVTGSIDDNGTTGTADKVVFDDAVTGPVERIDVTGSSLVVLGQTVFVTADTSFDDGFSPASLEGVSVDQIVEVTGQFDANGDIVATRVEPKPAGTQFEVHGAVNSLDDVNLTFSLSNLVVDYSNAMLDNFAGGQVSDGDFVEAKGISLSGSGALEATKVEFEALLDDAAEGDRLE
;
A
#
# COMPACT_ATOMS: atom_id res chain seq x y z
N MET A 1 20.84 19.92 -16.28
CA MET A 1 21.46 19.53 -15.00
C MET A 1 20.78 18.24 -14.62
N ASN A 2 21.55 17.12 -14.67
CA ASN A 2 21.00 15.77 -14.50
C ASN A 2 20.58 15.54 -13.03
N LYS A 3 19.32 15.31 -12.81
CA LYS A 3 18.83 14.74 -11.54
C LYS A 3 18.94 13.23 -11.65
N LEU A 4 19.88 12.66 -10.91
CA LEU A 4 20.09 11.24 -10.78
C LEU A 4 19.13 10.71 -9.72
N SER A 5 18.10 10.00 -10.14
CA SER A 5 17.18 9.30 -9.20
C SER A 5 17.91 8.09 -8.63
N ILE A 6 18.14 8.10 -7.33
CA ILE A 6 18.71 6.96 -6.61
C ILE A 6 17.56 6.12 -6.06
N PHE A 7 17.25 5.04 -6.78
CA PHE A 7 16.39 3.98 -6.24
C PHE A 7 17.20 3.15 -5.26
N THR A 8 16.80 3.12 -3.99
CA THR A 8 17.40 2.24 -3.00
C THR A 8 16.77 0.85 -3.11
N VAL A 9 17.44 -0.05 -3.82
CA VAL A 9 17.10 -1.47 -3.91
C VAL A 9 17.56 -2.15 -2.63
N PHE A 10 16.64 -2.67 -1.82
CA PHE A 10 16.96 -3.61 -0.74
C PHE A 10 17.16 -5.01 -1.34
N ALA A 11 18.39 -5.39 -1.57
CA ALA A 11 18.76 -6.74 -1.95
C ALA A 11 18.83 -7.65 -0.71
N LEU A 12 17.94 -8.63 -0.65
CA LEU A 12 17.99 -9.71 0.33
C LEU A 12 19.08 -10.71 -0.08
N LEU A 13 20.24 -10.70 0.58
CA LEU A 13 21.29 -11.70 0.41
C LEU A 13 20.96 -12.94 1.26
N ALA A 14 20.56 -14.03 0.59
CA ALA A 14 20.54 -15.36 1.19
C ALA A 14 21.96 -15.95 1.17
N GLY A 15 22.62 -16.02 2.29
CA GLY A 15 23.92 -16.67 2.50
C GLY A 15 23.77 -18.13 2.88
N LEU A 16 24.00 -19.03 1.92
CA LEU A 16 24.26 -20.46 2.16
C LEU A 16 25.73 -20.70 2.46
N SER A 17 26.04 -21.27 3.63
CA SER A 17 27.31 -21.96 3.88
C SER A 17 27.01 -23.05 4.90
N GLY A 18 27.11 -24.26 4.66
CA GLY A 18 28.14 -25.15 4.19
C GLY A 18 28.74 -25.92 5.37
N CYS A 19 28.26 -27.12 5.57
CA CYS A 19 28.88 -28.41 5.89
C CYS A 19 30.10 -28.48 6.83
N GLY A 20 30.06 -29.39 7.84
CA GLY A 20 31.21 -29.95 8.52
C GLY A 20 30.78 -30.89 9.66
N GLY A 21 30.97 -32.20 9.47
CA GLY A 21 30.50 -33.31 10.26
C GLY A 21 31.30 -33.63 11.53
N GLY A 22 30.80 -34.63 12.28
CA GLY A 22 31.54 -35.37 13.31
C GLY A 22 30.71 -35.79 14.50
N GLY A 23 30.43 -37.06 14.58
CA GLY A 23 29.77 -37.96 15.45
C GLY A 23 29.78 -37.77 16.96
N GLY A 24 28.84 -38.45 17.60
CA GLY A 24 28.81 -38.79 19.01
C GLY A 24 27.40 -38.72 19.58
N GLY A 25 26.79 -39.86 19.87
CA GLY A 25 25.45 -39.95 20.40
C GLY A 25 25.35 -39.46 21.83
N ASP A 26 24.25 -38.86 22.14
CA ASP A 26 23.54 -39.05 23.38
C ASP A 26 22.09 -38.55 23.27
N SER A 27 21.18 -39.29 23.91
CA SER A 27 19.76 -39.04 23.87
C SER A 27 19.42 -37.81 24.75
N THR A 28 19.17 -36.69 24.18
CA THR A 28 18.55 -35.56 24.89
C THR A 28 17.45 -34.94 24.05
N ALA A 29 16.36 -34.60 24.74
CA ALA A 29 15.13 -34.04 24.22
C ALA A 29 15.34 -33.00 23.12
N SER A 30 14.55 -33.09 22.03
CA SER A 30 14.48 -32.08 20.99
C SER A 30 14.26 -30.71 21.61
N PRO A 31 15.11 -29.71 21.31
CA PRO A 31 14.84 -28.36 21.73
C PRO A 31 13.56 -27.88 21.04
N THR A 32 12.63 -27.34 21.82
CA THR A 32 11.51 -26.58 21.32
C THR A 32 12.06 -25.52 20.36
N PRO A 33 11.53 -25.39 19.13
CA PRO A 33 11.97 -24.35 18.23
C PRO A 33 11.77 -22.99 18.92
N SER A 34 12.83 -22.22 18.99
CA SER A 34 12.75 -20.81 19.44
C SER A 34 11.75 -20.08 18.54
N PRO A 35 10.91 -19.19 19.11
CA PRO A 35 10.06 -18.34 18.28
C PRO A 35 10.96 -17.58 17.28
N PRO A 36 10.46 -17.34 16.06
CA PRO A 36 11.21 -16.53 15.10
C PRO A 36 11.58 -15.19 15.73
N PRO A 37 12.76 -14.64 15.43
CA PRO A 37 13.11 -13.30 15.88
C PRO A 37 12.05 -12.32 15.37
N PRO A 38 11.68 -11.31 16.16
CA PRO A 38 10.78 -10.27 15.70
C PRO A 38 11.37 -9.68 14.40
N PRO A 39 10.51 -9.27 13.44
CA PRO A 39 10.97 -8.61 12.23
C PRO A 39 11.87 -7.43 12.62
N PRO A 40 12.90 -7.12 11.82
CA PRO A 40 13.78 -6.01 12.13
C PRO A 40 12.91 -4.76 12.26
N THR A 41 12.91 -4.15 13.41
CA THR A 41 12.35 -2.83 13.64
C THR A 41 13.18 -1.85 12.82
N SER A 42 12.78 -1.62 11.58
CA SER A 42 13.24 -0.49 10.78
C SER A 42 12.60 0.77 11.37
N GLY A 43 12.96 1.08 12.60
CA GLY A 43 12.62 2.32 13.22
C GLY A 43 13.41 3.42 12.51
N ILE A 44 12.76 4.24 11.70
CA ILE A 44 13.19 5.61 11.49
C ILE A 44 13.11 6.22 12.88
N GLY A 45 14.28 6.43 13.50
CA GLY A 45 14.38 6.68 14.91
C GLY A 45 13.54 7.86 15.37
N ARG A 46 12.73 7.67 16.41
CA ARG A 46 12.06 8.66 17.28
C ARG A 46 11.25 9.78 16.64
N THR A 47 11.03 9.77 15.31
CA THR A 47 10.25 10.80 14.62
C THR A 47 8.75 10.56 14.72
N GLY A 48 8.31 9.44 15.34
CA GLY A 48 6.88 9.16 15.50
C GLY A 48 6.12 8.92 14.19
N ILE A 49 6.82 8.64 13.10
CA ILE A 49 6.20 8.29 11.81
C ILE A 49 6.28 6.78 11.63
N ALA A 50 5.16 6.12 11.36
CA ALA A 50 5.08 4.71 11.04
C ALA A 50 4.19 4.48 9.83
N LEU A 51 4.66 3.73 8.84
CA LEU A 51 3.88 3.26 7.70
C LEU A 51 3.80 1.73 7.78
N GLY A 52 2.61 1.17 7.74
CA GLY A 52 2.43 -0.28 7.75
C GLY A 52 1.00 -0.71 8.01
N PRO A 53 0.74 -2.02 7.91
CA PRO A 53 -0.60 -2.54 8.12
C PRO A 53 -1.01 -2.47 9.60
N VAL A 54 -2.28 -2.11 9.81
CA VAL A 54 -2.95 -2.24 11.10
C VAL A 54 -3.07 -3.72 11.43
N SER A 55 -2.46 -4.14 12.52
CA SER A 55 -2.49 -5.55 12.94
C SER A 55 -3.54 -5.85 14.00
N ASN A 56 -4.04 -4.84 14.73
CA ASN A 56 -5.09 -4.98 15.73
C ASN A 56 -5.68 -3.62 16.11
N PHE A 57 -6.84 -3.64 16.82
CA PHE A 57 -7.56 -2.47 17.33
C PHE A 57 -7.72 -2.50 18.85
N GLY A 58 -8.11 -1.35 19.39
CA GLY A 58 -8.15 -1.06 20.84
C GLY A 58 -6.98 -0.16 21.25
N SER A 59 -6.63 0.78 20.44
CA SER A 59 -5.45 1.50 20.01
C SER A 59 -4.92 0.81 18.75
N ILE A 60 -4.58 1.53 17.70
CA ILE A 60 -4.09 0.90 16.48
C ILE A 60 -2.67 0.35 16.69
N ILE A 61 -2.41 -0.87 16.21
CA ILE A 61 -1.07 -1.46 16.28
C ILE A 61 -0.48 -1.50 14.87
N VAL A 62 0.60 -0.75 14.67
CA VAL A 62 1.35 -0.66 13.41
C VAL A 62 2.82 -0.97 13.67
N ASN A 63 3.40 -1.90 12.91
CA ASN A 63 4.80 -2.34 13.06
C ASN A 63 5.19 -2.74 14.50
N GLY A 64 4.24 -3.28 15.28
CA GLY A 64 4.44 -3.71 16.66
C GLY A 64 4.42 -2.58 17.70
N VAL A 65 4.13 -1.35 17.29
CA VAL A 65 3.89 -0.21 18.18
C VAL A 65 2.39 0.00 18.34
N GLN A 66 1.94 0.09 19.58
CA GLN A 66 0.57 0.40 19.94
C GLN A 66 0.42 1.92 20.10
N TYR A 67 -0.38 2.54 19.23
CA TYR A 67 -0.65 3.99 19.25
C TYR A 67 -2.01 4.28 19.87
N GLU A 68 -2.01 5.09 20.94
CA GLU A 68 -3.24 5.71 21.46
C GLU A 68 -3.79 6.70 20.43
N THR A 69 -5.07 6.61 20.12
CA THR A 69 -5.74 7.33 19.04
C THR A 69 -6.86 8.27 19.51
N ASP A 70 -7.12 8.39 20.82
CA ASP A 70 -8.24 9.16 21.39
C ASP A 70 -8.33 10.61 20.89
N SER A 71 -7.19 11.22 20.53
CA SER A 71 -7.11 12.60 20.02
C SER A 71 -6.58 12.70 18.62
N ALA A 72 -6.38 11.58 17.94
CA ALA A 72 -5.82 11.55 16.59
C ALA A 72 -6.83 12.10 15.55
N GLU A 73 -6.31 12.83 14.57
CA GLU A 73 -7.02 13.12 13.34
C GLU A 73 -6.96 11.90 12.42
N PHE A 74 -8.11 11.49 11.87
CA PHE A 74 -8.17 10.42 10.87
C PHE A 74 -8.52 11.02 9.52
N ILE A 75 -7.72 10.68 8.49
CA ILE A 75 -8.01 10.97 7.09
C ILE A 75 -8.10 9.62 6.37
N ILE A 76 -9.23 9.39 5.73
CA ILE A 76 -9.56 8.15 5.02
C ILE A 76 -9.88 8.53 3.58
N ASP A 77 -9.09 8.07 2.61
CA ASP A 77 -9.22 8.38 1.17
C ASP A 77 -9.34 9.91 0.91
N GLY A 78 -8.50 10.69 1.62
CA GLY A 78 -8.46 12.13 1.53
C GLY A 78 -9.53 12.89 2.32
N GLU A 79 -10.49 12.21 2.96
CA GLU A 79 -11.60 12.81 3.70
C GLU A 79 -11.49 12.57 5.21
N PRO A 80 -12.06 13.47 6.06
CA PRO A 80 -12.10 13.23 7.50
C PRO A 80 -12.86 11.96 7.86
N GLY A 81 -12.23 11.08 8.64
CA GLY A 81 -12.77 9.80 9.06
C GLY A 81 -12.59 9.52 10.55
N THR A 82 -12.70 8.26 10.93
CA THR A 82 -12.56 7.76 12.31
C THR A 82 -11.84 6.41 12.33
N GLU A 83 -11.34 5.99 13.51
CA GLU A 83 -10.74 4.66 13.68
C GLU A 83 -11.66 3.50 13.23
N SER A 84 -12.99 3.67 13.34
CA SER A 84 -13.95 2.62 12.96
C SER A 84 -14.06 2.40 11.45
N ASP A 85 -13.52 3.29 10.64
CA ASP A 85 -13.48 3.16 9.18
C ASP A 85 -12.32 2.24 8.75
N LEU A 86 -11.32 2.07 9.62
CA LEU A 86 -10.17 1.20 9.37
C LEU A 86 -10.48 -0.27 9.67
N LYS A 87 -9.72 -1.16 9.01
CA LYS A 87 -9.78 -2.61 9.18
C LYS A 87 -8.38 -3.18 9.44
N VAL A 88 -8.31 -4.40 9.98
CA VAL A 88 -7.05 -5.15 10.08
C VAL A 88 -6.54 -5.44 8.67
N GLY A 89 -5.29 -5.09 8.43
CA GLY A 89 -4.63 -5.20 7.13
C GLY A 89 -4.53 -3.88 6.35
N ASP A 90 -5.32 -2.84 6.71
CA ASP A 90 -5.20 -1.52 6.07
C ASP A 90 -3.82 -0.93 6.34
N VAL A 91 -3.14 -0.47 5.30
CA VAL A 91 -1.86 0.21 5.42
C VAL A 91 -2.11 1.67 5.77
N VAL A 92 -1.61 2.08 6.92
CA VAL A 92 -1.80 3.45 7.41
C VAL A 92 -0.46 4.15 7.63
N LEU A 93 -0.45 5.45 7.39
CA LEU A 93 0.60 6.34 7.84
C LEU A 93 0.18 6.94 9.17
N VAL A 94 0.94 6.64 10.22
CA VAL A 94 0.76 7.24 11.55
C VAL A 94 1.83 8.28 11.78
N THR A 95 1.44 9.49 12.15
CA THR A 95 2.34 10.52 12.68
C THR A 95 2.01 10.77 14.13
N GLY A 96 3.03 11.00 14.97
CA GLY A 96 2.85 11.17 16.41
C GLY A 96 4.14 11.00 17.19
N SER A 97 4.08 10.39 18.35
CA SER A 97 5.24 10.11 19.19
C SER A 97 5.31 8.64 19.59
N ILE A 98 6.54 8.14 19.79
CA ILE A 98 6.78 6.81 20.32
C ILE A 98 7.45 6.97 21.69
N ASP A 99 6.94 6.25 22.68
CA ASP A 99 7.46 6.25 24.05
C ASP A 99 8.88 5.64 24.14
N ASP A 100 9.58 5.90 25.24
CA ASP A 100 10.94 5.41 25.45
C ASP A 100 11.05 3.86 25.45
N ASN A 101 9.93 3.16 25.71
CA ASN A 101 9.87 1.69 25.66
C ASN A 101 9.90 1.13 24.21
N GLY A 102 9.61 1.97 23.20
CA GLY A 102 9.61 1.61 21.79
C GLY A 102 8.44 0.73 21.35
N THR A 103 7.45 0.48 22.22
CA THR A 103 6.31 -0.42 21.95
C THR A 103 4.95 0.25 22.11
N THR A 104 4.93 1.45 22.66
CA THR A 104 3.73 2.29 22.77
C THR A 104 3.99 3.69 22.23
N GLY A 105 2.94 4.43 21.92
CA GLY A 105 3.04 5.78 21.40
C GLY A 105 1.67 6.46 21.39
N THR A 106 1.65 7.71 20.94
CA THR A 106 0.42 8.49 20.74
C THR A 106 0.39 8.93 19.28
N ALA A 107 -0.71 8.66 18.59
CA ALA A 107 -0.95 9.17 17.25
C ALA A 107 -1.51 10.60 17.33
N ASP A 108 -0.94 11.51 16.54
CA ASP A 108 -1.51 12.82 16.27
C ASP A 108 -2.41 12.77 15.03
N LYS A 109 -1.98 11.99 14.02
CA LYS A 109 -2.72 11.80 12.77
C LYS A 109 -2.53 10.39 12.24
N VAL A 110 -3.60 9.84 11.65
CA VAL A 110 -3.63 8.57 10.93
C VAL A 110 -4.22 8.82 9.56
N VAL A 111 -3.46 8.46 8.51
CA VAL A 111 -3.89 8.57 7.12
C VAL A 111 -4.00 7.18 6.54
N PHE A 112 -5.10 6.90 5.90
CA PHE A 112 -5.34 5.69 5.11
C PHE A 112 -5.71 6.10 3.69
N ASP A 113 -5.04 5.49 2.73
CA ASP A 113 -5.39 5.52 1.32
C ASP A 113 -5.28 4.08 0.79
N ASP A 114 -6.23 3.67 -0.04
CA ASP A 114 -6.15 2.36 -0.69
C ASP A 114 -5.05 2.37 -1.78
N ALA A 115 -4.68 1.21 -2.30
CA ALA A 115 -3.72 1.14 -3.41
C ALA A 115 -4.44 1.11 -4.76
N VAL A 116 -5.61 0.47 -4.81
CA VAL A 116 -6.49 0.44 -5.97
C VAL A 116 -7.91 0.00 -5.59
N THR A 117 -8.92 0.72 -6.05
CA THR A 117 -10.32 0.32 -6.01
C THR A 117 -10.90 0.28 -7.42
N GLY A 118 -11.42 -0.92 -7.82
CA GLY A 118 -12.00 -1.09 -9.14
C GLY A 118 -12.38 -2.51 -9.50
N PRO A 119 -12.79 -2.75 -10.76
CA PRO A 119 -13.17 -4.07 -11.24
C PRO A 119 -11.96 -4.99 -11.38
N VAL A 120 -12.15 -6.23 -10.96
CA VAL A 120 -11.19 -7.32 -11.18
C VAL A 120 -11.22 -7.73 -12.64
N GLU A 121 -10.09 -7.63 -13.34
CA GLU A 121 -9.96 -8.00 -14.75
C GLU A 121 -9.59 -9.48 -14.93
N ARG A 122 -8.73 -10.00 -14.05
CA ARG A 122 -8.19 -11.34 -14.11
C ARG A 122 -7.80 -11.86 -12.74
N ILE A 123 -7.87 -13.17 -12.56
CA ILE A 123 -7.45 -13.88 -11.34
C ILE A 123 -6.55 -15.03 -11.76
N ASP A 124 -5.39 -15.16 -11.13
CA ASP A 124 -4.49 -16.30 -11.23
C ASP A 124 -4.27 -16.91 -9.84
N VAL A 125 -5.11 -17.89 -9.50
CA VAL A 125 -5.03 -18.57 -8.19
C VAL A 125 -3.69 -19.32 -8.04
N THR A 126 -3.15 -19.87 -9.14
CA THR A 126 -1.88 -20.61 -9.11
C THR A 126 -0.70 -19.67 -8.88
N GLY A 127 -0.73 -18.50 -9.52
CA GLY A 127 0.27 -17.45 -9.37
C GLY A 127 0.03 -16.54 -8.15
N SER A 128 -1.02 -16.80 -7.35
CA SER A 128 -1.40 -15.98 -6.19
C SER A 128 -1.49 -14.50 -6.55
N SER A 129 -2.21 -14.18 -7.63
CA SER A 129 -2.34 -12.80 -8.09
C SER A 129 -3.70 -12.53 -8.73
N LEU A 130 -4.06 -11.25 -8.77
CA LEU A 130 -5.19 -10.72 -9.54
C LEU A 130 -4.77 -9.42 -10.23
N VAL A 131 -5.59 -8.97 -11.19
CA VAL A 131 -5.41 -7.67 -11.85
C VAL A 131 -6.65 -6.84 -11.59
N VAL A 132 -6.48 -5.64 -11.07
CA VAL A 132 -7.52 -4.64 -10.77
C VAL A 132 -7.12 -3.34 -11.45
N LEU A 133 -7.96 -2.82 -12.35
CA LEU A 133 -7.65 -1.59 -13.11
C LEU A 133 -6.22 -1.56 -13.69
N GLY A 134 -5.83 -2.63 -14.40
CA GLY A 134 -4.50 -2.74 -14.99
C GLY A 134 -3.35 -2.91 -13.98
N GLN A 135 -3.60 -2.86 -12.67
CA GLN A 135 -2.61 -3.05 -11.62
C GLN A 135 -2.46 -4.54 -11.30
N THR A 136 -1.22 -5.03 -11.28
CA THR A 136 -0.95 -6.40 -10.79
C THR A 136 -0.94 -6.40 -9.27
N VAL A 137 -1.74 -7.26 -8.67
CA VAL A 137 -1.87 -7.41 -7.22
C VAL A 137 -1.42 -8.81 -6.82
N PHE A 138 -0.38 -8.91 -6.03
CA PHE A 138 0.10 -10.17 -5.44
C PHE A 138 -0.54 -10.39 -4.07
N VAL A 139 -0.98 -11.63 -3.87
CA VAL A 139 -1.57 -12.10 -2.62
C VAL A 139 -0.59 -13.01 -1.91
N THR A 140 -0.43 -12.83 -0.60
CA THR A 140 0.46 -13.62 0.25
C THR A 140 -0.33 -14.37 1.32
N ALA A 141 0.35 -15.16 2.14
CA ALA A 141 -0.28 -15.83 3.29
C ALA A 141 -0.76 -14.83 4.37
N ASP A 142 -0.21 -13.60 4.35
CA ASP A 142 -0.53 -12.54 5.31
C ASP A 142 -1.62 -11.60 4.78
N THR A 143 -2.09 -11.78 3.53
CA THR A 143 -3.17 -10.98 2.97
C THR A 143 -4.50 -11.33 3.63
N SER A 144 -5.17 -10.36 4.20
CA SER A 144 -6.51 -10.49 4.78
C SER A 144 -7.58 -10.34 3.69
N PHE A 145 -8.54 -11.24 3.66
CA PHE A 145 -9.72 -11.13 2.81
C PHE A 145 -10.95 -10.87 3.68
N ASP A 146 -11.79 -9.96 3.23
CA ASP A 146 -13.05 -9.66 3.91
C ASP A 146 -14.02 -10.85 3.86
N ASP A 147 -14.84 -11.01 4.91
CA ASP A 147 -15.85 -12.07 5.02
C ASP A 147 -16.98 -11.96 3.97
N GLY A 148 -17.04 -10.86 3.23
CA GLY A 148 -17.91 -10.70 2.07
C GLY A 148 -17.55 -11.59 0.88
N PHE A 149 -16.34 -12.17 0.86
CA PHE A 149 -15.97 -13.21 -0.09
C PHE A 149 -16.33 -14.61 0.45
N SER A 150 -16.64 -15.54 -0.45
CA SER A 150 -16.95 -16.92 -0.06
C SER A 150 -16.27 -17.93 -1.01
N PRO A 151 -15.14 -18.53 -0.60
CA PRO A 151 -14.43 -18.36 0.69
C PRO A 151 -13.78 -16.98 0.83
N ALA A 152 -13.42 -16.58 2.06
CA ALA A 152 -12.64 -15.37 2.34
C ALA A 152 -11.15 -15.57 1.93
N SER A 153 -10.92 -15.62 0.63
CA SER A 153 -9.61 -15.89 0.00
C SER A 153 -9.67 -15.49 -1.48
N LEU A 154 -8.55 -15.60 -2.20
CA LEU A 154 -8.48 -15.30 -3.63
C LEU A 154 -9.48 -16.12 -4.48
N GLU A 155 -9.78 -17.36 -4.06
CA GLU A 155 -10.75 -18.24 -4.74
C GLU A 155 -12.20 -17.73 -4.63
N GLY A 156 -12.50 -16.86 -3.65
CA GLY A 156 -13.81 -16.24 -3.49
C GLY A 156 -14.01 -14.98 -4.30
N VAL A 157 -12.94 -14.44 -4.88
CA VAL A 157 -12.99 -13.25 -5.74
C VAL A 157 -13.48 -13.64 -7.15
N SER A 158 -14.24 -12.76 -7.79
CA SER A 158 -14.76 -12.99 -9.15
C SER A 158 -14.32 -11.87 -10.10
N VAL A 159 -14.15 -12.22 -11.37
CA VAL A 159 -13.92 -11.22 -12.44
C VAL A 159 -15.14 -10.29 -12.52
N ASP A 160 -14.91 -9.04 -12.86
CA ASP A 160 -15.88 -7.91 -12.88
C ASP A 160 -16.40 -7.48 -11.49
N GLN A 161 -16.04 -8.16 -10.41
CA GLN A 161 -16.34 -7.71 -9.06
C GLN A 161 -15.50 -6.46 -8.74
N ILE A 162 -16.12 -5.44 -8.14
CA ILE A 162 -15.40 -4.29 -7.64
C ILE A 162 -14.80 -4.65 -6.30
N VAL A 163 -13.51 -4.43 -6.18
CA VAL A 163 -12.73 -4.68 -4.95
C VAL A 163 -11.92 -3.44 -4.61
N GLU A 164 -11.68 -3.26 -3.33
CA GLU A 164 -10.66 -2.37 -2.79
C GLU A 164 -9.49 -3.23 -2.35
N VAL A 165 -8.29 -2.81 -2.69
CA VAL A 165 -7.05 -3.46 -2.31
C VAL A 165 -6.18 -2.46 -1.57
N THR A 166 -5.85 -2.82 -0.35
CA THR A 166 -4.82 -2.12 0.42
C THR A 166 -3.53 -2.93 0.37
N GLY A 167 -2.41 -2.26 0.23
CA GLY A 167 -1.12 -2.93 0.11
C GLY A 167 0.04 -1.96 -0.03
N GLN A 168 1.19 -2.51 -0.34
CA GLN A 168 2.41 -1.74 -0.58
C GLN A 168 2.91 -1.99 -2.01
N PHE A 169 3.42 -0.94 -2.66
CA PHE A 169 4.04 -1.07 -3.96
C PHE A 169 5.43 -1.70 -3.83
N ASP A 170 5.71 -2.68 -4.67
CA ASP A 170 7.05 -3.24 -4.82
C ASP A 170 7.92 -2.38 -5.76
N ALA A 171 9.18 -2.79 -5.96
CA ALA A 171 10.12 -2.07 -6.83
C ALA A 171 9.72 -2.04 -8.32
N ASN A 172 8.75 -2.84 -8.74
CA ASN A 172 8.21 -2.86 -10.11
C ASN A 172 6.94 -2.02 -10.25
N GLY A 173 6.40 -1.53 -9.14
CA GLY A 173 5.11 -0.86 -9.07
C GLY A 173 3.92 -1.82 -8.99
N ASP A 174 4.17 -3.11 -8.75
CA ASP A 174 3.12 -4.09 -8.45
C ASP A 174 2.69 -3.97 -6.98
N ILE A 175 1.41 -4.26 -6.69
CA ILE A 175 0.85 -4.15 -5.34
C ILE A 175 1.03 -5.49 -4.61
N VAL A 176 1.64 -5.48 -3.43
CA VAL A 176 1.62 -6.61 -2.49
C VAL A 176 0.49 -6.36 -1.50
N ALA A 177 -0.63 -7.05 -1.69
CA ALA A 177 -1.85 -6.82 -0.92
C ALA A 177 -1.71 -7.23 0.56
N THR A 178 -2.14 -6.37 1.45
CA THR A 178 -2.31 -6.65 2.88
C THR A 178 -3.77 -6.94 3.21
N ARG A 179 -4.71 -6.31 2.47
CA ARG A 179 -6.14 -6.56 2.58
C ARG A 179 -6.82 -6.46 1.21
N VAL A 180 -7.88 -7.26 1.02
CA VAL A 180 -8.78 -7.18 -0.13
C VAL A 180 -10.21 -7.27 0.38
N GLU A 181 -11.08 -6.33 -0.04
CA GLU A 181 -12.49 -6.34 0.31
C GLU A 181 -13.41 -6.06 -0.88
N PRO A 182 -14.63 -6.62 -0.90
CA PRO A 182 -15.59 -6.35 -1.95
C PRO A 182 -16.26 -5.00 -1.75
N LYS A 183 -16.39 -4.23 -2.82
CA LYS A 183 -17.14 -2.98 -2.82
C LYS A 183 -18.43 -3.10 -3.63
N PRO A 184 -19.47 -2.31 -3.30
CA PRO A 184 -20.73 -2.31 -4.05
C PRO A 184 -20.55 -1.76 -5.46
N ALA A 185 -21.46 -2.13 -6.36
CA ALA A 185 -21.53 -1.53 -7.69
C ALA A 185 -21.78 -0.01 -7.59
N GLY A 186 -21.02 0.77 -8.38
CA GLY A 186 -21.10 2.23 -8.38
C GLY A 186 -20.10 2.90 -7.41
N THR A 187 -19.25 2.12 -6.72
CA THR A 187 -18.07 2.67 -6.02
C THR A 187 -17.19 3.41 -7.03
N GLN A 188 -16.67 4.54 -6.64
CA GLN A 188 -15.66 5.28 -7.41
C GLN A 188 -14.43 4.40 -7.60
N PHE A 189 -13.86 4.44 -8.79
CA PHE A 189 -12.58 3.78 -9.08
C PHE A 189 -11.46 4.70 -8.67
N GLU A 190 -10.45 4.12 -8.03
CA GLU A 190 -9.28 4.82 -7.52
C GLU A 190 -8.04 3.99 -7.87
N VAL A 191 -6.97 4.66 -8.28
CA VAL A 191 -5.72 3.98 -8.59
C VAL A 191 -4.54 4.90 -8.32
N HIS A 192 -3.58 4.39 -7.60
CA HIS A 192 -2.32 5.07 -7.32
C HIS A 192 -1.19 4.50 -8.19
N GLY A 193 -0.24 5.34 -8.57
CA GLY A 193 0.92 4.88 -9.32
C GLY A 193 1.75 5.98 -9.94
N ALA A 194 2.90 5.59 -10.49
CA ALA A 194 3.77 6.51 -11.22
C ALA A 194 3.28 6.70 -12.66
N VAL A 195 3.13 7.95 -13.05
CA VAL A 195 2.78 8.36 -14.42
C VAL A 195 3.84 7.90 -15.42
N ASN A 196 3.41 7.25 -16.48
CA ASN A 196 4.23 6.81 -17.58
C ASN A 196 3.52 7.10 -18.92
N SER A 197 4.30 7.27 -19.98
CA SER A 197 3.76 7.44 -21.34
C SER A 197 2.78 8.59 -21.47
N LEU A 198 3.08 9.72 -20.84
CA LEU A 198 2.25 10.92 -20.90
C LEU A 198 2.09 11.40 -22.35
N ASP A 199 0.84 11.63 -22.76
CA ASP A 199 0.47 12.21 -24.06
C ASP A 199 -0.31 13.52 -23.81
N ASP A 200 0.39 14.63 -23.85
CA ASP A 200 -0.16 15.98 -23.65
C ASP A 200 -1.13 16.41 -24.77
N VAL A 201 -1.12 15.73 -25.91
CA VAL A 201 -2.02 16.07 -27.02
C VAL A 201 -3.38 15.41 -26.84
N ASN A 202 -3.37 14.14 -26.45
CA ASN A 202 -4.60 13.38 -26.21
C ASN A 202 -5.07 13.46 -24.73
N LEU A 203 -4.26 14.08 -23.87
CA LEU A 203 -4.50 14.19 -22.43
C LEU A 203 -4.71 12.82 -21.76
N THR A 204 -3.77 11.92 -22.03
CA THR A 204 -3.73 10.57 -21.46
C THR A 204 -2.36 10.26 -20.88
N PHE A 205 -2.33 9.37 -19.89
CA PHE A 205 -1.10 8.74 -19.40
C PHE A 205 -1.39 7.29 -19.00
N SER A 206 -0.36 6.55 -18.61
CA SER A 206 -0.53 5.18 -18.09
C SER A 206 -0.08 5.08 -16.63
N LEU A 207 -0.86 4.34 -15.84
CA LEU A 207 -0.48 3.81 -14.53
C LEU A 207 -0.37 2.29 -14.67
N SER A 208 0.85 1.75 -14.63
CA SER A 208 1.12 0.35 -15.01
C SER A 208 0.50 0.01 -16.39
N ASN A 209 -0.52 -0.86 -16.43
CA ASN A 209 -1.21 -1.24 -17.65
C ASN A 209 -2.52 -0.49 -17.90
N LEU A 210 -2.94 0.38 -16.98
CA LEU A 210 -4.14 1.21 -17.13
C LEU A 210 -3.82 2.48 -17.89
N VAL A 211 -4.59 2.77 -18.93
CA VAL A 211 -4.62 4.11 -19.54
C VAL A 211 -5.60 4.98 -18.76
N VAL A 212 -5.18 6.19 -18.43
CA VAL A 212 -6.00 7.21 -17.77
C VAL A 212 -6.24 8.35 -18.75
N ASP A 213 -7.49 8.64 -19.08
CA ASP A 213 -7.92 9.83 -19.82
C ASP A 213 -8.25 10.92 -18.80
N TYR A 214 -7.40 11.93 -18.73
CA TYR A 214 -7.55 13.04 -17.79
C TYR A 214 -8.08 14.33 -18.45
N SER A 215 -8.60 14.23 -19.68
CA SER A 215 -9.07 15.39 -20.46
C SER A 215 -10.19 16.19 -19.78
N ASN A 216 -10.94 15.56 -18.87
CA ASN A 216 -12.00 16.20 -18.09
C ASN A 216 -11.71 16.19 -16.57
N ALA A 217 -10.52 15.77 -16.16
CA ALA A 217 -10.16 15.66 -14.75
C ALA A 217 -9.80 17.02 -14.15
N MET A 218 -10.12 17.20 -12.88
CA MET A 218 -9.50 18.23 -12.06
C MET A 218 -8.09 17.77 -11.70
N LEU A 219 -7.10 18.63 -11.95
CA LEU A 219 -5.72 18.40 -11.52
C LEU A 219 -5.49 19.11 -10.18
N ASP A 220 -5.03 18.34 -9.17
CA ASP A 220 -4.82 18.85 -7.82
C ASP A 220 -3.37 18.61 -7.36
N ASN A 221 -2.86 19.51 -6.53
CA ASN A 221 -1.52 19.45 -5.91
C ASN A 221 -0.32 19.43 -6.89
N PHE A 222 -0.49 19.61 -8.20
CA PHE A 222 0.61 19.63 -9.14
C PHE A 222 1.39 20.97 -9.10
N ALA A 223 2.69 20.89 -8.87
CA ALA A 223 3.58 22.05 -8.98
C ALA A 223 3.60 22.54 -10.45
N GLY A 224 2.96 23.68 -10.69
CA GLY A 224 2.81 24.24 -12.05
C GLY A 224 1.52 23.81 -12.77
N GLY A 225 0.66 23.02 -12.14
CA GLY A 225 -0.65 22.64 -12.66
C GLY A 225 -0.62 21.67 -13.84
N GLN A 226 0.46 20.90 -14.00
CA GLN A 226 0.64 19.96 -15.10
C GLN A 226 1.16 18.61 -14.60
N VAL A 227 0.66 17.53 -15.20
CA VAL A 227 1.15 16.16 -14.99
C VAL A 227 2.48 15.97 -15.72
N SER A 228 3.38 15.17 -15.18
CA SER A 228 4.67 14.81 -15.79
C SER A 228 4.95 13.31 -15.64
N ASP A 229 5.70 12.74 -16.59
CA ASP A 229 6.20 11.37 -16.43
C ASP A 229 7.04 11.24 -15.16
N GLY A 230 6.72 10.23 -14.35
CA GLY A 230 7.37 9.96 -13.07
C GLY A 230 6.68 10.58 -11.86
N ASP A 231 5.68 11.44 -12.05
CA ASP A 231 4.84 11.90 -10.94
C ASP A 231 4.13 10.68 -10.31
N PHE A 232 4.09 10.60 -8.99
CA PHE A 232 3.25 9.64 -8.31
C PHE A 232 1.90 10.30 -8.06
N VAL A 233 0.83 9.68 -8.54
CA VAL A 233 -0.50 10.28 -8.56
C VAL A 233 -1.56 9.30 -8.08
N GLU A 234 -2.66 9.88 -7.56
CA GLU A 234 -3.95 9.22 -7.45
C GLU A 234 -4.83 9.66 -8.62
N ALA A 235 -5.48 8.71 -9.29
CA ALA A 235 -6.48 8.99 -10.32
C ALA A 235 -7.84 8.39 -9.92
N LYS A 236 -8.86 9.25 -9.84
CA LYS A 236 -10.24 8.87 -9.50
C LYS A 236 -11.17 9.02 -10.70
N GLY A 237 -12.10 8.06 -10.86
CA GLY A 237 -13.12 8.08 -11.90
C GLY A 237 -14.29 7.17 -11.53
N ILE A 238 -15.32 7.16 -12.38
CA ILE A 238 -16.52 6.33 -12.15
C ILE A 238 -16.82 5.38 -13.31
N SER A 239 -16.06 5.45 -14.39
CA SER A 239 -16.28 4.69 -15.62
C SER A 239 -14.99 4.38 -16.36
N LEU A 240 -15.04 3.30 -17.11
CA LEU A 240 -14.05 2.97 -18.13
C LEU A 240 -14.64 3.24 -19.50
N SER A 241 -13.83 3.79 -20.39
CA SER A 241 -14.18 3.96 -21.80
C SER A 241 -14.36 2.60 -22.50
N GLY A 242 -14.89 2.61 -23.72
CA GLY A 242 -15.00 1.39 -24.54
C GLY A 242 -13.66 0.71 -24.88
N SER A 243 -12.54 1.42 -24.70
CA SER A 243 -11.17 0.87 -24.84
C SER A 243 -10.56 0.41 -23.50
N GLY A 244 -11.27 0.55 -22.38
CA GLY A 244 -10.81 0.20 -21.04
C GLY A 244 -9.98 1.29 -20.34
N ALA A 245 -9.91 2.50 -20.89
CA ALA A 245 -9.23 3.61 -20.22
C ALA A 245 -10.12 4.16 -19.08
N LEU A 246 -9.53 4.51 -17.95
CA LEU A 246 -10.20 5.20 -16.87
C LEU A 246 -10.55 6.63 -17.33
N GLU A 247 -11.83 6.97 -17.33
CA GLU A 247 -12.29 8.33 -17.55
C GLU A 247 -12.17 9.10 -16.23
N ALA A 248 -11.00 9.72 -16.02
CA ALA A 248 -10.70 10.36 -14.75
C ALA A 248 -11.50 11.64 -14.54
N THR A 249 -12.00 11.81 -13.33
CA THR A 249 -12.67 13.03 -12.85
C THR A 249 -11.76 13.89 -11.99
N LYS A 250 -10.75 13.27 -11.36
CA LYS A 250 -9.70 13.92 -10.57
C LYS A 250 -8.39 13.18 -10.79
N VAL A 251 -7.30 13.92 -10.86
CA VAL A 251 -5.93 13.41 -10.72
C VAL A 251 -5.22 14.29 -9.72
N GLU A 252 -4.65 13.67 -8.69
CA GLU A 252 -3.97 14.35 -7.61
C GLU A 252 -2.51 13.92 -7.55
N PHE A 253 -1.60 14.90 -7.43
CA PHE A 253 -0.20 14.59 -7.18
C PHE A 253 -0.01 14.22 -5.72
N GLU A 254 0.65 13.09 -5.49
CA GLU A 254 0.98 12.61 -4.17
C GLU A 254 2.49 12.73 -3.92
N ALA A 255 2.85 13.44 -2.85
CA ALA A 255 4.22 13.49 -2.43
C ALA A 255 4.63 12.13 -1.86
N LEU A 256 5.68 11.51 -2.41
CA LEU A 256 6.28 10.35 -1.76
C LEU A 256 6.77 10.74 -0.36
N LEU A 257 6.68 9.82 0.60
CA LEU A 257 7.03 10.05 2.01
C LEU A 257 8.44 10.65 2.24
N ASP A 258 9.36 10.47 1.29
CA ASP A 258 10.69 11.09 1.34
C ASP A 258 10.65 12.63 1.24
N ASP A 259 9.69 13.19 0.52
CA ASP A 259 9.54 14.65 0.39
C ASP A 259 8.86 15.27 1.62
N ALA A 260 7.95 14.53 2.26
CA ALA A 260 7.30 14.96 3.50
C ALA A 260 8.30 15.08 4.67
N ALA A 261 9.35 14.26 4.69
CA ALA A 261 10.40 14.30 5.71
C ALA A 261 11.40 15.47 5.50
N GLU A 262 11.52 16.00 4.30
CA GLU A 262 12.38 17.16 4.01
C GLU A 262 11.66 18.51 4.26
N GLY A 263 10.35 18.58 4.05
CA GLY A 263 9.56 19.82 4.28
C GLY A 263 9.53 20.28 5.73
N ASP A 264 9.59 19.36 6.68
CA ASP A 264 9.55 19.65 8.12
C ASP A 264 10.92 20.08 8.71
N ARG A 265 11.97 20.14 7.88
CA ARG A 265 13.33 20.58 8.29
C ARG A 265 13.66 22.03 7.95
N LEU A 266 12.75 22.77 7.32
CA LEU A 266 13.00 24.13 6.81
C LEU A 266 12.21 25.24 7.53
N GLU A 267 11.60 24.98 8.71
CA GLU A 267 11.08 26.04 9.59
C GLU A 267 11.85 26.17 10.89
#